data_c931a48a98abb46b4057f03587473105
#
_entry.id   c931a48a98abb46b4057f03587473105
#
_cell.length_a   1.000
_cell.length_b   1.000
_cell.length_c   1.000
_cell.angle_alpha   90.00
_cell.angle_beta   90.00
_cell.angle_gamma   90.00
#
_symmetry.space_group_name_H-M   'P 1'
#
loop_
_entity.id
_entity.type
_entity.pdbx_description
1 polymer ?
#
loop_
_entity_poly.entity_id
_entity_poly.type
_entity_poly.pdbx_seq_one_letter_code
_entity_poly.pdbx_strand_id
1 'polypeptide(L)'
;MMSKIAADEDHGGNTLRKIIDYFSHLAKVPAYYDYLVSHDTDFCSKPEQYIKILEWLKDDSETVFDPECDDIIRVAFMHKFQRAKLSELVKMLSGRDFETREFKAEIIDETYTGMYEGVLNVVNEHNFKQFMIAIKSAGFISNKMVNSNMALDFAYALYLMLRENKEVSVSEIKKIVQKWYVLSVLTGRYSASPESAFAKDMKQIREHGVVGTLKNMEDAILSDNFWNVQIPQDLNFHSTNNPTYLVYLAAQVYFNDVSLLSQNICVKELIELGGDVHHIFPKQYLKDHGFEKTQYNQEGNYAFLDRPVNESIGKKAPNEYFKIAKEQCDTKVIKCGSITDFDELKRNLAMNCVPEDVWDMDYSRYSEFLEKRRMLMAEKIKKYYYSL
;
A
#
# COMPACT_ATOMS: atom_id res chain seq x y z
N MET A 1 17.15 32.20 3.92
CA MET A 1 16.03 32.08 4.88
C MET A 1 16.08 30.73 5.60
N MET A 2 16.10 29.61 4.92
CA MET A 2 16.16 28.25 5.51
C MET A 2 17.40 28.04 6.40
N SER A 3 18.60 28.52 6.03
CA SER A 3 19.81 28.46 6.87
C SER A 3 19.69 29.20 8.21
N LYS A 4 19.01 30.35 8.23
CA LYS A 4 18.74 31.09 9.47
C LYS A 4 17.70 30.40 10.37
N ILE A 5 16.75 29.69 9.76
CA ILE A 5 15.73 28.92 10.49
C ILE A 5 16.33 27.63 11.05
N ALA A 6 17.23 26.97 10.30
CA ALA A 6 17.90 25.74 10.74
C ALA A 6 18.96 25.99 11.82
N ALA A 7 19.56 27.21 11.88
CA ALA A 7 20.55 27.59 12.88
C ALA A 7 19.93 28.08 14.23
N ASP A 8 18.62 28.14 14.33
CA ASP A 8 17.93 28.57 15.56
C ASP A 8 17.78 27.37 16.50
N GLU A 9 18.75 27.20 17.41
CA GLU A 9 18.87 26.07 18.33
C GLU A 9 17.71 25.95 19.33
N ASP A 10 17.01 27.04 19.63
CA ASP A 10 15.90 27.05 20.60
C ASP A 10 14.58 26.46 20.04
N HIS A 11 14.52 26.13 18.75
CA HIS A 11 13.28 25.80 18.07
C HIS A 11 13.30 24.51 17.19
N GLY A 12 14.13 23.52 17.50
CA GLY A 12 14.36 22.32 16.68
C GLY A 12 13.09 21.65 16.13
N GLY A 13 12.05 21.48 16.94
CA GLY A 13 10.76 20.95 16.50
C GLY A 13 9.91 21.95 15.68
N ASN A 14 10.00 23.24 16.02
CA ASN A 14 9.31 24.31 15.28
C ASN A 14 10.00 24.66 13.97
N THR A 15 11.31 24.47 13.87
CA THR A 15 12.08 24.75 12.66
C THR A 15 11.72 23.75 11.56
N LEU A 16 11.66 22.47 11.89
CA LEU A 16 11.23 21.44 10.95
C LEU A 16 9.79 21.68 10.50
N ARG A 17 8.89 22.01 11.42
CA ARG A 17 7.50 22.32 11.13
C ARG A 17 7.37 23.55 10.21
N LYS A 18 8.19 24.60 10.41
CA LYS A 18 8.23 25.75 9.50
C LYS A 18 8.80 25.43 8.12
N ILE A 19 9.76 24.53 8.03
CA ILE A 19 10.27 24.03 6.74
C ILE A 19 9.18 23.24 6.02
N ILE A 20 8.49 22.35 6.72
CA ILE A 20 7.36 21.59 6.22
C ILE A 20 6.21 22.52 5.81
N ASP A 21 5.84 23.48 6.67
CA ASP A 21 4.81 24.47 6.37
C ASP A 21 5.19 25.34 5.15
N TYR A 22 6.47 25.70 5.00
CA TYR A 22 6.96 26.47 3.86
C TYR A 22 6.80 25.67 2.54
N PHE A 23 7.21 24.41 2.51
CA PHE A 23 7.03 23.57 1.34
C PHE A 23 5.57 23.18 1.08
N SER A 24 4.77 22.97 2.14
CA SER A 24 3.33 22.71 2.03
C SER A 24 2.58 23.90 1.44
N HIS A 25 2.95 25.12 1.82
CA HIS A 25 2.36 26.33 1.27
C HIS A 25 2.79 26.57 -0.18
N LEU A 26 4.03 26.24 -0.54
CA LEU A 26 4.48 26.25 -1.94
C LEU A 26 3.63 25.32 -2.82
N ALA A 27 3.23 24.17 -2.31
CA ALA A 27 2.51 23.15 -3.07
C ALA A 27 0.99 23.41 -3.17
N LYS A 28 0.37 24.06 -2.17
CA LYS A 28 -1.09 24.06 -2.00
C LYS A 28 -1.79 25.43 -2.10
N VAL A 29 -1.06 26.57 -2.05
CA VAL A 29 -1.69 27.90 -2.00
C VAL A 29 -1.20 28.83 -3.12
N PRO A 30 -2.02 29.07 -4.18
CA PRO A 30 -1.66 29.95 -5.30
C PRO A 30 -1.18 31.35 -4.87
N ALA A 31 -1.78 31.95 -3.82
CA ALA A 31 -1.38 33.27 -3.34
C ALA A 31 0.01 33.29 -2.67
N TYR A 32 0.45 32.18 -2.07
CA TYR A 32 1.81 32.04 -1.53
C TYR A 32 2.83 31.81 -2.63
N TYR A 33 2.42 31.12 -3.69
CA TYR A 33 3.20 30.95 -4.90
C TYR A 33 3.55 32.32 -5.53
N ASP A 34 2.55 33.18 -5.71
CA ASP A 34 2.73 34.53 -6.24
C ASP A 34 3.64 35.38 -5.34
N TYR A 35 3.52 35.24 -4.01
CA TYR A 35 4.39 35.92 -3.04
C TYR A 35 5.84 35.42 -3.15
N LEU A 36 6.06 34.11 -3.27
CA LEU A 36 7.41 33.54 -3.40
C LEU A 36 8.04 33.87 -4.75
N VAL A 37 7.27 33.84 -5.83
CA VAL A 37 7.74 34.29 -7.17
C VAL A 37 8.20 35.76 -7.10
N SER A 38 7.57 36.59 -6.30
CA SER A 38 7.91 38.02 -6.19
C SER A 38 9.05 38.34 -5.21
N HIS A 39 9.41 37.44 -4.27
CA HIS A 39 10.31 37.75 -3.15
C HIS A 39 11.49 36.79 -2.97
N ASP A 40 11.48 35.60 -3.58
CA ASP A 40 12.58 34.65 -3.51
C ASP A 40 13.42 34.73 -4.79
N THR A 41 14.69 35.15 -4.67
CA THR A 41 15.58 35.37 -5.81
C THR A 41 15.90 34.11 -6.59
N ASP A 42 16.00 32.96 -5.93
CA ASP A 42 16.28 31.68 -6.60
C ASP A 42 15.02 31.17 -7.30
N PHE A 43 13.87 31.36 -6.69
CA PHE A 43 12.57 31.04 -7.29
C PHE A 43 12.25 31.96 -8.47
N CYS A 44 12.53 33.25 -8.37
CA CYS A 44 12.34 34.24 -9.43
C CYS A 44 13.27 33.99 -10.65
N SER A 45 14.43 33.37 -10.47
CA SER A 45 15.39 33.12 -11.54
C SER A 45 14.97 31.96 -12.46
N LYS A 46 14.11 31.02 -11.99
CA LYS A 46 13.68 29.82 -12.73
C LYS A 46 12.20 29.47 -12.50
N PRO A 47 11.27 30.43 -12.62
CA PRO A 47 9.87 30.19 -12.23
C PRO A 47 9.19 29.09 -13.04
N GLU A 48 9.46 28.99 -14.34
CA GLU A 48 8.84 27.97 -15.20
C GLU A 48 9.20 26.53 -14.81
N GLN A 49 10.39 26.31 -14.26
CA GLN A 49 10.84 24.99 -13.82
C GLN A 49 10.06 24.54 -12.59
N TYR A 50 9.80 25.45 -11.65
CA TYR A 50 9.05 25.18 -10.43
C TYR A 50 7.54 25.08 -10.69
N ILE A 51 7.00 25.86 -11.61
CA ILE A 51 5.60 25.78 -12.04
C ILE A 51 5.28 24.37 -12.57
N LYS A 52 6.09 23.87 -13.52
CA LYS A 52 5.90 22.53 -14.09
C LYS A 52 5.99 21.41 -13.07
N ILE A 53 6.89 21.54 -12.10
CA ILE A 53 7.04 20.56 -11.01
C ILE A 53 5.82 20.54 -10.11
N LEU A 54 5.19 21.70 -9.85
CA LEU A 54 4.05 21.82 -8.95
C LEU A 54 2.71 21.53 -9.63
N GLU A 55 2.61 21.71 -10.95
CA GLU A 55 1.37 21.48 -11.69
C GLU A 55 0.93 20.01 -11.63
N TRP A 56 1.85 19.06 -11.86
CA TRP A 56 1.48 17.65 -11.82
C TRP A 56 1.21 17.13 -10.40
N LEU A 57 1.83 17.73 -9.36
CA LEU A 57 1.53 17.42 -7.95
C LEU A 57 0.13 17.90 -7.52
N LYS A 58 -0.46 18.86 -8.24
CA LYS A 58 -1.83 19.35 -8.03
C LYS A 58 -2.87 18.55 -8.81
N ASP A 59 -2.44 17.68 -9.72
CA ASP A 59 -3.34 16.86 -10.50
C ASP A 59 -3.80 15.67 -9.66
N ASP A 60 -5.05 15.72 -9.18
CA ASP A 60 -5.73 14.67 -8.42
C ASP A 60 -5.93 13.36 -9.21
N SER A 61 -5.26 13.21 -10.35
CA SER A 61 -5.36 12.02 -11.20
C SER A 61 -4.75 10.76 -10.58
N GLU A 62 -3.87 10.91 -9.57
CA GLU A 62 -3.29 9.77 -8.88
C GLU A 62 -4.16 9.31 -7.69
N THR A 63 -4.66 8.09 -7.81
CA THR A 63 -5.67 7.55 -6.88
C THR A 63 -5.10 6.65 -5.78
N VAL A 64 -3.79 6.39 -5.77
CA VAL A 64 -3.15 5.45 -4.82
C VAL A 64 -2.34 6.18 -3.76
N PHE A 65 -1.53 7.14 -4.15
CA PHE A 65 -0.62 7.88 -3.28
C PHE A 65 -0.54 9.35 -3.72
N ASP A 66 -0.98 10.24 -2.85
CA ASP A 66 -0.82 11.69 -2.98
C ASP A 66 0.16 12.14 -1.87
N PRO A 67 1.47 12.31 -2.21
CA PRO A 67 2.49 12.62 -1.21
C PRO A 67 2.30 14.04 -0.68
N GLU A 68 2.25 14.17 0.63
CA GLU A 68 2.30 15.45 1.31
C GLU A 68 3.74 15.97 1.37
N CYS A 69 3.91 17.21 1.82
CA CYS A 69 5.22 17.85 1.88
C CYS A 69 6.22 17.12 2.80
N ASP A 70 5.76 16.57 3.91
CA ASP A 70 6.59 15.80 4.82
C ASP A 70 6.99 14.44 4.24
N ASP A 71 6.15 13.83 3.40
CA ASP A 71 6.49 12.62 2.64
C ASP A 71 7.61 12.93 1.64
N ILE A 72 7.50 14.04 0.90
CA ILE A 72 8.53 14.48 -0.07
C ILE A 72 9.87 14.71 0.62
N ILE A 73 9.89 15.42 1.75
CA ILE A 73 11.11 15.69 2.53
C ILE A 73 11.72 14.39 3.04
N ARG A 74 10.89 13.48 3.56
CA ARG A 74 11.32 12.19 4.11
C ARG A 74 11.92 11.31 3.04
N VAL A 75 11.25 11.18 1.90
CA VAL A 75 11.75 10.40 0.75
C VAL A 75 13.06 10.98 0.22
N ALA A 76 13.15 12.31 0.04
CA ALA A 76 14.36 13.00 -0.42
C ALA A 76 15.54 12.77 0.53
N PHE A 77 15.31 12.87 1.84
CA PHE A 77 16.33 12.65 2.86
C PHE A 77 16.81 11.21 2.88
N MET A 78 15.89 10.23 2.84
CA MET A 78 16.26 8.82 2.77
C MET A 78 17.02 8.50 1.49
N HIS A 79 16.57 9.00 0.36
CA HIS A 79 17.19 8.76 -0.94
C HIS A 79 18.63 9.29 -1.02
N LYS A 80 18.84 10.57 -0.65
CA LYS A 80 20.13 11.23 -0.85
C LYS A 80 21.16 10.92 0.26
N PHE A 81 20.71 10.81 1.49
CA PHE A 81 21.62 10.67 2.64
C PHE A 81 21.61 9.27 3.25
N GLN A 82 20.72 8.39 2.79
CA GLN A 82 20.49 7.07 3.39
C GLN A 82 20.28 7.14 4.91
N ARG A 83 19.62 8.20 5.36
CA ARG A 83 19.24 8.50 6.75
C ARG A 83 17.74 8.73 6.82
N ALA A 84 17.15 8.57 7.99
CA ALA A 84 15.70 8.61 8.10
C ALA A 84 15.16 9.47 9.23
N LYS A 85 15.96 9.76 10.24
CA LYS A 85 15.50 10.59 11.36
C LYS A 85 15.54 12.05 10.96
N LEU A 86 14.39 12.71 10.88
CA LEU A 86 14.32 14.13 10.53
C LEU A 86 15.11 15.02 11.50
N SER A 87 15.26 14.61 12.77
CA SER A 87 16.17 15.28 13.72
C SER A 87 17.64 15.25 13.29
N GLU A 88 18.06 14.26 12.46
CA GLU A 88 19.40 14.22 11.87
C GLU A 88 19.50 15.23 10.74
N LEU A 89 18.46 15.35 9.91
CA LEU A 89 18.42 16.38 8.86
C LEU A 89 18.58 17.78 9.42
N VAL A 90 17.87 18.13 10.52
CA VAL A 90 18.01 19.43 11.18
C VAL A 90 19.45 19.67 11.66
N LYS A 91 20.10 18.66 12.23
CA LYS A 91 21.50 18.75 12.64
C LYS A 91 22.45 18.96 11.46
N MET A 92 22.24 18.26 10.36
CA MET A 92 23.03 18.44 9.13
C MET A 92 22.85 19.84 8.54
N LEU A 93 21.61 20.33 8.49
CA LEU A 93 21.30 21.71 8.07
C LEU A 93 21.90 22.78 8.99
N SER A 94 22.25 22.41 10.23
CA SER A 94 23.01 23.26 11.16
C SER A 94 24.52 23.06 11.06
N GLY A 95 25.02 22.23 10.16
CA GLY A 95 26.43 21.95 9.94
C GLY A 95 27.03 20.85 10.78
N ARG A 96 26.20 20.01 11.44
CA ARG A 96 26.71 18.92 12.29
C ARG A 96 27.31 17.80 11.46
N ASP A 97 28.60 17.52 11.66
CA ASP A 97 29.29 16.35 11.18
C ASP A 97 29.05 15.17 12.15
N PHE A 98 28.50 14.05 11.65
CA PHE A 98 28.22 12.89 12.50
C PHE A 98 29.45 12.01 12.78
N GLU A 99 30.51 12.14 11.99
CA GLU A 99 31.75 11.41 12.16
C GLU A 99 32.64 12.12 13.18
N THR A 100 32.93 13.40 12.95
CA THR A 100 33.81 14.20 13.82
C THR A 100 33.07 14.82 15.00
N ARG A 101 31.73 14.91 14.95
CA ARG A 101 30.87 15.59 15.93
C ARG A 101 31.09 17.11 16.01
N GLU A 102 31.76 17.70 15.06
CA GLU A 102 32.02 19.13 14.93
C GLU A 102 30.99 19.81 14.05
N PHE A 103 30.98 21.13 14.05
CA PHE A 103 30.16 21.94 13.15
C PHE A 103 31.02 22.51 12.03
N LYS A 104 30.63 22.27 10.78
CA LYS A 104 31.34 22.69 9.58
C LYS A 104 30.37 23.35 8.59
N ALA A 105 30.77 24.51 8.05
CA ALA A 105 29.93 25.25 7.10
C ALA A 105 29.71 24.47 5.80
N GLU A 106 30.69 23.68 5.36
CA GLU A 106 30.63 22.87 4.17
C GLU A 106 29.47 21.86 4.22
N ILE A 107 29.17 21.29 5.41
CA ILE A 107 28.08 20.35 5.60
C ILE A 107 26.71 21.03 5.41
N ILE A 108 26.62 22.32 5.75
CA ILE A 108 25.40 23.08 5.51
C ILE A 108 25.11 23.15 3.99
N ASP A 109 26.09 23.59 3.22
CA ASP A 109 25.95 23.75 1.78
C ASP A 109 25.72 22.40 1.07
N GLU A 110 26.45 21.36 1.46
CA GLU A 110 26.27 19.99 0.96
C GLU A 110 24.87 19.45 1.29
N THR A 111 24.37 19.70 2.50
CA THR A 111 23.04 19.25 2.93
C THR A 111 21.94 19.98 2.16
N TYR A 112 22.04 21.28 1.97
CA TYR A 112 21.07 22.03 1.18
C TYR A 112 21.06 21.57 -0.28
N THR A 113 22.25 21.43 -0.88
CA THR A 113 22.38 20.95 -2.27
C THR A 113 21.79 19.54 -2.41
N GLY A 114 22.17 18.63 -1.53
CA GLY A 114 21.66 17.26 -1.54
C GLY A 114 20.15 17.18 -1.33
N MET A 115 19.59 17.97 -0.41
CA MET A 115 18.13 18.02 -0.21
C MET A 115 17.41 18.62 -1.42
N TYR A 116 17.96 19.68 -2.04
CA TYR A 116 17.41 20.25 -3.26
C TYR A 116 17.35 19.22 -4.39
N GLU A 117 18.47 18.53 -4.66
CA GLU A 117 18.52 17.46 -5.65
C GLU A 117 17.57 16.31 -5.31
N GLY A 118 17.50 15.94 -4.02
CA GLY A 118 16.60 14.89 -3.53
C GLY A 118 15.14 15.23 -3.80
N VAL A 119 14.72 16.44 -3.46
CA VAL A 119 13.36 16.93 -3.74
C VAL A 119 13.06 16.92 -5.23
N LEU A 120 13.99 17.41 -6.07
CA LEU A 120 13.81 17.38 -7.53
C LEU A 120 13.63 15.94 -8.07
N ASN A 121 14.34 14.97 -7.52
CA ASN A 121 14.18 13.57 -7.90
C ASN A 121 12.83 13.00 -7.45
N VAL A 122 12.37 13.33 -6.25
CA VAL A 122 11.07 12.90 -5.71
C VAL A 122 9.92 13.49 -6.51
N VAL A 123 9.96 14.81 -6.79
CA VAL A 123 8.92 15.50 -7.54
C VAL A 123 9.09 15.39 -9.06
N ASN A 124 10.00 14.56 -9.53
CA ASN A 124 10.13 14.25 -10.95
C ASN A 124 8.95 13.37 -11.38
N GLU A 125 8.10 13.91 -12.27
CA GLU A 125 6.89 13.24 -12.75
C GLU A 125 7.15 11.83 -13.28
N HIS A 126 8.21 11.65 -14.06
CA HIS A 126 8.57 10.34 -14.63
C HIS A 126 8.95 9.34 -13.51
N ASN A 127 9.74 9.76 -12.52
CA ASN A 127 10.12 8.91 -11.39
C ASN A 127 8.88 8.47 -10.61
N PHE A 128 8.02 9.42 -10.27
CA PHE A 128 6.80 9.17 -9.52
C PHE A 128 5.85 8.24 -10.28
N LYS A 129 5.57 8.53 -11.56
CA LYS A 129 4.70 7.68 -12.38
C LYS A 129 5.23 6.26 -12.53
N GLN A 130 6.54 6.06 -12.70
CA GLN A 130 7.13 4.73 -12.78
C GLN A 130 7.03 3.97 -11.44
N PHE A 131 7.26 4.66 -10.33
CA PHE A 131 7.01 4.09 -9.00
C PHE A 131 5.54 3.69 -8.84
N MET A 132 4.59 4.56 -9.20
CA MET A 132 3.17 4.25 -9.13
C MET A 132 2.78 3.07 -10.02
N ILE A 133 3.36 2.94 -11.21
CA ILE A 133 3.18 1.76 -12.06
C ILE A 133 3.66 0.49 -11.35
N ALA A 134 4.77 0.54 -10.61
CA ALA A 134 5.25 -0.59 -9.83
C ALA A 134 4.24 -0.99 -8.75
N ILE A 135 3.74 -0.03 -7.96
CA ILE A 135 2.75 -0.28 -6.89
C ILE A 135 1.42 -0.78 -7.44
N LYS A 136 0.88 -0.10 -8.48
CA LYS A 136 -0.39 -0.51 -9.12
C LYS A 136 -0.29 -1.90 -9.74
N SER A 137 0.84 -2.24 -10.35
CA SER A 137 1.04 -3.58 -10.91
C SER A 137 1.25 -4.68 -9.86
N ALA A 138 1.51 -4.32 -8.60
CA ALA A 138 1.42 -5.23 -7.47
C ALA A 138 -0.04 -5.43 -6.97
N GLY A 139 -1.01 -4.76 -7.58
CA GLY A 139 -2.43 -4.90 -7.26
C GLY A 139 -3.00 -3.80 -6.34
N PHE A 140 -2.21 -2.84 -5.88
CA PHE A 140 -2.68 -1.71 -5.08
C PHE A 140 -3.15 -0.59 -6.01
N ILE A 141 -4.43 -0.57 -6.32
CA ILE A 141 -5.02 0.28 -7.38
C ILE A 141 -5.84 1.46 -6.87
N SER A 142 -6.01 1.58 -5.56
CA SER A 142 -6.80 2.64 -4.91
C SER A 142 -6.17 3.01 -3.57
N ASN A 143 -6.31 4.28 -3.15
CA ASN A 143 -5.91 4.74 -1.82
C ASN A 143 -6.62 4.00 -0.68
N LYS A 144 -7.82 3.48 -0.92
CA LYS A 144 -8.54 2.62 0.04
C LYS A 144 -7.80 1.30 0.34
N MET A 145 -6.84 0.92 -0.51
CA MET A 145 -5.99 -0.26 -0.31
C MET A 145 -4.66 0.08 0.36
N VAL A 146 -4.43 1.35 0.69
CA VAL A 146 -3.22 1.84 1.37
C VAL A 146 -3.59 2.22 2.79
N ASN A 147 -3.06 1.50 3.76
CA ASN A 147 -3.34 1.78 5.18
C ASN A 147 -2.28 2.68 5.83
N SER A 148 -1.15 2.91 5.18
CA SER A 148 -0.05 3.74 5.68
C SER A 148 0.82 4.28 4.55
N ASN A 149 0.96 5.60 4.47
CA ASN A 149 1.88 6.25 3.54
C ASN A 149 3.35 5.96 3.88
N MET A 150 3.68 5.66 5.14
CA MET A 150 5.06 5.38 5.56
C MET A 150 5.69 4.22 4.76
N ALA A 151 4.91 3.17 4.46
CA ALA A 151 5.41 2.07 3.64
C ALA A 151 5.66 2.49 2.18
N LEU A 152 4.83 3.39 1.64
CA LEU A 152 5.04 3.98 0.31
C LEU A 152 6.24 4.91 0.27
N ASP A 153 6.42 5.77 1.27
CA ASP A 153 7.59 6.66 1.40
C ASP A 153 8.90 5.88 1.33
N PHE A 154 8.99 4.82 2.14
CA PHE A 154 10.19 3.99 2.15
C PHE A 154 10.39 3.26 0.83
N ALA A 155 9.33 2.67 0.27
CA ALA A 155 9.38 1.99 -1.02
C ALA A 155 9.77 2.95 -2.17
N TYR A 156 9.32 4.21 -2.11
CA TYR A 156 9.69 5.23 -3.11
C TYR A 156 11.16 5.65 -2.97
N ALA A 157 11.65 5.84 -1.74
CA ALA A 157 13.06 6.08 -1.51
C ALA A 157 13.93 4.94 -2.05
N LEU A 158 13.54 3.67 -1.81
CA LEU A 158 14.23 2.51 -2.39
C LEU A 158 14.21 2.50 -3.91
N TYR A 159 13.06 2.81 -4.52
CA TYR A 159 12.95 2.92 -5.97
C TYR A 159 13.95 3.92 -6.53
N LEU A 160 14.05 5.12 -5.94
CA LEU A 160 14.97 6.15 -6.38
C LEU A 160 16.45 5.72 -6.20
N MET A 161 16.79 5.11 -5.06
CA MET A 161 18.14 4.58 -4.80
C MET A 161 18.54 3.49 -5.79
N LEU A 162 17.64 2.54 -6.07
CA LEU A 162 17.90 1.45 -7.03
C LEU A 162 18.02 1.96 -8.46
N ARG A 163 17.27 3.01 -8.80
CA ARG A 163 17.32 3.60 -10.13
C ARG A 163 18.64 4.31 -10.44
N GLU A 164 19.29 4.87 -9.42
CA GLU A 164 20.64 5.43 -9.56
C GLU A 164 21.70 4.32 -9.73
N ASN A 165 21.42 3.10 -9.30
CA ASN A 165 22.30 1.96 -9.46
C ASN A 165 22.12 1.33 -10.85
N LYS A 166 23.07 1.60 -11.76
CA LYS A 166 23.06 1.12 -13.14
C LYS A 166 23.20 -0.41 -13.29
N GLU A 167 23.56 -1.11 -12.24
CA GLU A 167 23.72 -2.58 -12.24
C GLU A 167 22.40 -3.32 -12.09
N VAL A 168 21.34 -2.64 -11.63
CA VAL A 168 20.01 -3.22 -11.41
C VAL A 168 19.09 -2.94 -12.58
N SER A 169 18.52 -3.96 -13.20
CA SER A 169 17.57 -3.78 -14.30
C SER A 169 16.23 -3.20 -13.82
N VAL A 170 15.51 -2.50 -14.71
CA VAL A 170 14.19 -1.90 -14.38
C VAL A 170 13.20 -2.95 -13.88
N SER A 171 13.23 -4.17 -14.44
CA SER A 171 12.34 -5.26 -13.99
C SER A 171 12.69 -5.75 -12.59
N GLU A 172 13.97 -5.79 -12.23
CA GLU A 172 14.42 -6.15 -10.88
C GLU A 172 14.08 -5.05 -9.86
N ILE A 173 14.28 -3.77 -10.23
CA ILE A 173 13.86 -2.64 -9.38
C ILE A 173 12.39 -2.77 -9.02
N LYS A 174 11.53 -3.02 -10.03
CA LYS A 174 10.11 -3.20 -9.83
C LYS A 174 9.81 -4.32 -8.83
N LYS A 175 10.40 -5.50 -9.01
CA LYS A 175 10.20 -6.66 -8.13
C LYS A 175 10.65 -6.39 -6.70
N ILE A 176 11.83 -5.80 -6.51
CA ILE A 176 12.37 -5.48 -5.18
C ILE A 176 11.44 -4.51 -4.45
N VAL A 177 11.00 -3.44 -5.13
CA VAL A 177 10.10 -2.44 -4.57
C VAL A 177 8.75 -3.04 -4.18
N GLN A 178 8.16 -3.85 -5.05
CA GLN A 178 6.90 -4.54 -4.80
C GLN A 178 7.00 -5.47 -3.58
N LYS A 179 8.00 -6.35 -3.54
CA LYS A 179 8.23 -7.27 -2.42
C LYS A 179 8.48 -6.52 -1.11
N TRP A 180 9.30 -5.47 -1.12
CA TRP A 180 9.56 -4.66 0.07
C TRP A 180 8.28 -4.02 0.58
N TYR A 181 7.51 -3.40 -0.31
CA TYR A 181 6.24 -2.77 0.05
C TYR A 181 5.25 -3.78 0.66
N VAL A 182 5.00 -4.89 -0.03
CA VAL A 182 4.08 -5.93 0.44
C VAL A 182 4.51 -6.53 1.77
N LEU A 183 5.81 -6.84 1.94
CA LEU A 183 6.34 -7.35 3.19
C LEU A 183 6.20 -6.34 4.33
N SER A 184 6.42 -5.05 4.04
CA SER A 184 6.23 -3.97 5.03
C SER A 184 4.78 -3.85 5.47
N VAL A 185 3.82 -4.00 4.56
CA VAL A 185 2.39 -3.99 4.87
C VAL A 185 2.00 -5.21 5.71
N LEU A 186 2.39 -6.42 5.29
CA LEU A 186 2.08 -7.67 6.00
C LEU A 186 2.65 -7.72 7.43
N THR A 187 3.79 -7.07 7.66
CA THR A 187 4.45 -7.08 8.97
C THR A 187 4.16 -5.85 9.82
N GLY A 188 3.38 -4.88 9.30
CA GLY A 188 3.17 -3.60 9.98
C GLY A 188 4.49 -2.86 10.30
N ARG A 189 5.53 -3.05 9.45
CA ARG A 189 6.92 -2.66 9.73
C ARG A 189 7.10 -1.21 10.15
N TYR A 190 6.31 -0.32 9.58
CA TYR A 190 6.43 1.12 9.80
C TYR A 190 5.23 1.71 10.58
N SER A 191 4.47 0.89 11.33
CA SER A 191 3.26 1.32 12.00
C SER A 191 3.50 1.99 13.35
N ALA A 192 4.40 1.46 14.18
CA ALA A 192 4.55 1.90 15.57
C ALA A 192 5.56 3.06 15.74
N SER A 193 6.72 2.97 15.10
CA SER A 193 7.82 3.94 15.21
C SER A 193 8.52 4.09 13.85
N PRO A 194 7.89 4.76 12.86
CA PRO A 194 8.37 4.78 11.49
C PRO A 194 9.82 5.24 11.35
N GLU A 195 10.21 6.38 11.91
CA GLU A 195 11.57 6.91 11.79
C GLU A 195 12.64 5.96 12.36
N SER A 196 12.33 5.27 13.45
CA SER A 196 13.27 4.31 14.04
C SER A 196 13.42 3.05 13.17
N ALA A 197 12.31 2.57 12.61
CA ALA A 197 12.31 1.44 11.68
C ALA A 197 13.04 1.80 10.38
N PHE A 198 12.75 2.97 9.80
CA PHE A 198 13.46 3.49 8.63
C PHE A 198 14.98 3.61 8.88
N ALA A 199 15.38 4.18 10.03
CA ALA A 199 16.80 4.33 10.37
C ALA A 199 17.50 2.97 10.50
N LYS A 200 16.81 1.96 11.06
CA LYS A 200 17.31 0.59 11.14
C LYS A 200 17.50 0.00 9.75
N ASP A 201 16.49 0.15 8.88
CA ASP A 201 16.53 -0.40 7.53
C ASP A 201 17.56 0.29 6.65
N MET A 202 17.66 1.63 6.72
CA MET A 202 18.70 2.37 6.02
C MET A 202 20.12 1.96 6.49
N LYS A 203 20.29 1.65 7.77
CA LYS A 203 21.56 1.09 8.26
C LYS A 203 21.86 -0.27 7.63
N GLN A 204 20.88 -1.19 7.60
CA GLN A 204 21.04 -2.50 6.98
C GLN A 204 21.31 -2.39 5.46
N ILE A 205 20.66 -1.45 4.79
CA ILE A 205 20.88 -1.20 3.35
C ILE A 205 22.31 -0.70 3.09
N ARG A 206 22.86 0.17 3.94
CA ARG A 206 24.27 0.59 3.80
C ARG A 206 25.25 -0.56 4.01
N GLU A 207 24.91 -1.50 4.90
CA GLU A 207 25.79 -2.64 5.24
C GLU A 207 25.68 -3.79 4.21
N HIS A 208 24.50 -4.06 3.67
CA HIS A 208 24.21 -5.25 2.87
C HIS A 208 23.64 -4.96 1.47
N GLY A 209 23.42 -3.70 1.14
CA GLY A 209 22.66 -3.31 -0.04
C GLY A 209 21.15 -3.59 0.08
N VAL A 210 20.35 -3.06 -0.84
CA VAL A 210 18.88 -3.24 -0.81
C VAL A 210 18.50 -4.70 -0.99
N VAL A 211 19.08 -5.39 -1.96
CA VAL A 211 18.79 -6.81 -2.27
C VAL A 211 19.15 -7.71 -1.11
N GLY A 212 20.36 -7.54 -0.54
CA GLY A 212 20.82 -8.32 0.61
C GLY A 212 19.96 -8.10 1.85
N THR A 213 19.54 -6.86 2.09
CA THR A 213 18.66 -6.54 3.22
C THR A 213 17.27 -7.17 3.04
N LEU A 214 16.69 -7.09 1.84
CA LEU A 214 15.40 -7.73 1.55
C LEU A 214 15.49 -9.24 1.77
N LYS A 215 16.52 -9.89 1.25
CA LYS A 215 16.73 -11.33 1.45
C LYS A 215 16.82 -11.70 2.93
N ASN A 216 17.62 -10.96 3.71
CA ASN A 216 17.73 -11.19 5.15
C ASN A 216 16.38 -11.03 5.87
N MET A 217 15.55 -10.09 5.44
CA MET A 217 14.20 -9.92 5.96
C MET A 217 13.29 -11.10 5.60
N GLU A 218 13.31 -11.54 4.34
CA GLU A 218 12.55 -12.71 3.88
C GLU A 218 12.95 -13.95 4.69
N ASP A 219 14.23 -14.23 4.81
CA ASP A 219 14.76 -15.40 5.55
C ASP A 219 14.37 -15.36 7.05
N ALA A 220 14.33 -14.19 7.66
CA ALA A 220 13.99 -14.03 9.07
C ALA A 220 12.48 -14.11 9.36
N ILE A 221 11.63 -13.67 8.43
CA ILE A 221 10.19 -13.47 8.67
C ILE A 221 9.35 -14.59 8.04
N LEU A 222 9.63 -14.97 6.79
CA LEU A 222 8.75 -15.79 5.97
C LEU A 222 8.86 -17.29 6.27
N SER A 223 8.73 -17.63 7.54
CA SER A 223 8.69 -19.02 8.01
C SER A 223 7.34 -19.69 7.72
N ASP A 224 7.28 -21.01 7.85
CA ASP A 224 6.01 -21.74 7.78
C ASP A 224 5.01 -21.28 8.84
N ASN A 225 5.48 -20.89 10.03
CA ASN A 225 4.64 -20.35 11.08
C ASN A 225 4.03 -19.00 10.66
N PHE A 226 4.79 -18.15 9.98
CA PHE A 226 4.28 -16.89 9.44
C PHE A 226 3.09 -17.13 8.49
N TRP A 227 3.27 -18.03 7.51
CA TRP A 227 2.25 -18.29 6.49
C TRP A 227 1.05 -19.09 6.99
N ASN A 228 1.28 -20.10 7.81
CA ASN A 228 0.25 -21.08 8.19
C ASN A 228 -0.45 -20.75 9.51
N VAL A 229 0.11 -19.86 10.33
CA VAL A 229 -0.46 -19.47 11.63
C VAL A 229 -0.72 -17.98 11.70
N GLN A 230 0.32 -17.14 11.51
CA GLN A 230 0.17 -15.71 11.73
C GLN A 230 -0.77 -15.07 10.71
N ILE A 231 -0.58 -15.27 9.40
CA ILE A 231 -1.44 -14.68 8.37
C ILE A 231 -2.92 -15.09 8.53
N PRO A 232 -3.28 -16.38 8.75
CA PRO A 232 -4.66 -16.75 9.05
C PRO A 232 -5.23 -16.09 10.31
N GLN A 233 -4.41 -15.88 11.36
CA GLN A 233 -4.82 -15.16 12.55
C GLN A 233 -5.04 -13.68 12.29
N ASP A 234 -4.17 -13.04 11.52
CA ASP A 234 -4.31 -11.63 11.13
C ASP A 234 -5.56 -11.36 10.28
N LEU A 235 -6.04 -12.38 9.54
CA LEU A 235 -7.31 -12.35 8.80
C LEU A 235 -8.54 -12.62 9.71
N ASN A 236 -8.35 -12.89 10.99
CA ASN A 236 -9.44 -13.01 11.96
C ASN A 236 -9.85 -11.64 12.52
N PHE A 237 -10.23 -10.76 11.63
CA PHE A 237 -10.57 -9.39 11.96
C PHE A 237 -11.86 -8.96 11.26
N HIS A 238 -12.42 -7.81 11.65
CA HIS A 238 -13.73 -7.33 11.17
C HIS A 238 -13.67 -6.01 10.40
N SER A 239 -12.46 -5.49 10.15
CA SER A 239 -12.26 -4.22 9.45
C SER A 239 -11.71 -4.45 8.05
N THR A 240 -12.32 -3.83 7.05
CA THR A 240 -11.82 -3.82 5.66
C THR A 240 -10.49 -3.05 5.49
N ASN A 241 -10.02 -2.34 6.53
CA ASN A 241 -8.74 -1.62 6.53
C ASN A 241 -7.60 -2.44 7.16
N ASN A 242 -7.79 -3.71 7.45
CA ASN A 242 -6.73 -4.58 7.94
C ASN A 242 -5.65 -4.76 6.85
N PRO A 243 -4.36 -4.51 7.17
CA PRO A 243 -3.27 -4.63 6.19
C PRO A 243 -3.22 -5.96 5.47
N THR A 244 -3.39 -7.07 6.19
CA THR A 244 -3.36 -8.43 5.63
C THR A 244 -4.53 -8.66 4.66
N TYR A 245 -5.72 -8.14 4.98
CA TYR A 245 -6.86 -8.20 4.08
C TYR A 245 -6.65 -7.33 2.82
N LEU A 246 -6.04 -6.15 2.96
CA LEU A 246 -5.70 -5.31 1.81
C LEU A 246 -4.68 -5.99 0.88
N VAL A 247 -3.72 -6.74 1.43
CA VAL A 247 -2.80 -7.57 0.63
C VAL A 247 -3.53 -8.72 -0.06
N TYR A 248 -4.53 -9.32 0.59
CA TYR A 248 -5.39 -10.32 -0.08
C TYR A 248 -6.13 -9.72 -1.28
N LEU A 249 -6.69 -8.52 -1.14
CA LEU A 249 -7.33 -7.81 -2.25
C LEU A 249 -6.33 -7.49 -3.37
N ALA A 250 -5.13 -7.04 -3.01
CA ALA A 250 -4.05 -6.82 -3.99
C ALA A 250 -3.68 -8.11 -4.73
N ALA A 251 -3.65 -9.26 -4.05
CA ALA A 251 -3.45 -10.56 -4.68
C ALA A 251 -4.55 -10.90 -5.68
N GLN A 252 -5.82 -10.63 -5.34
CA GLN A 252 -6.94 -10.85 -6.28
C GLN A 252 -6.82 -9.96 -7.53
N VAL A 253 -6.45 -8.69 -7.36
CA VAL A 253 -6.21 -7.76 -8.48
C VAL A 253 -5.03 -8.25 -9.33
N TYR A 254 -3.92 -8.64 -8.70
CA TYR A 254 -2.71 -9.11 -9.38
C TYR A 254 -2.97 -10.36 -10.24
N PHE A 255 -3.77 -11.30 -9.73
CA PHE A 255 -4.13 -12.53 -10.45
C PHE A 255 -5.31 -12.35 -11.42
N ASN A 256 -5.85 -11.12 -11.54
CA ASN A 256 -7.06 -10.82 -12.33
C ASN A 256 -8.25 -11.73 -11.96
N ASP A 257 -8.46 -11.94 -10.66
CA ASP A 257 -9.55 -12.76 -10.17
C ASP A 257 -10.90 -12.16 -10.56
N VAL A 258 -11.80 -13.05 -10.97
CA VAL A 258 -13.19 -12.71 -11.26
C VAL A 258 -14.00 -12.74 -9.96
N SER A 259 -14.93 -11.83 -9.80
CA SER A 259 -15.78 -11.72 -8.62
C SER A 259 -16.63 -12.99 -8.40
N LEU A 260 -17.02 -13.23 -7.17
CA LEU A 260 -17.71 -14.46 -6.80
C LEU A 260 -19.02 -14.63 -7.59
N LEU A 261 -19.22 -15.82 -8.18
CA LEU A 261 -20.34 -16.23 -9.02
C LEU A 261 -20.50 -15.41 -10.31
N SER A 262 -19.52 -14.60 -10.69
CA SER A 262 -19.48 -13.89 -11.95
C SER A 262 -18.57 -14.59 -12.97
N GLN A 263 -18.90 -14.45 -14.26
CA GLN A 263 -18.12 -15.01 -15.37
C GLN A 263 -17.06 -14.02 -15.88
N ASN A 264 -17.34 -12.72 -15.82
CA ASN A 264 -16.57 -11.71 -16.54
C ASN A 264 -16.17 -10.48 -15.70
N ILE A 265 -16.85 -10.21 -14.58
CA ILE A 265 -16.60 -9.00 -13.80
C ILE A 265 -15.41 -9.24 -12.84
N CYS A 266 -14.29 -8.56 -13.09
CA CYS A 266 -13.11 -8.70 -12.25
C CYS A 266 -13.26 -7.97 -10.91
N VAL A 267 -12.61 -8.50 -9.87
CA VAL A 267 -12.51 -7.84 -8.55
C VAL A 267 -11.91 -6.45 -8.68
N LYS A 268 -10.92 -6.28 -9.57
CA LYS A 268 -10.32 -4.99 -9.90
C LYS A 268 -11.39 -3.94 -10.28
N GLU A 269 -12.28 -4.27 -11.22
CA GLU A 269 -13.31 -3.34 -11.69
C GLU A 269 -14.26 -2.92 -10.58
N LEU A 270 -14.65 -3.85 -9.70
CA LEU A 270 -15.50 -3.55 -8.55
C LEU A 270 -14.80 -2.63 -7.55
N ILE A 271 -13.50 -2.80 -7.30
CA ILE A 271 -12.72 -1.91 -6.44
C ILE A 271 -12.62 -0.50 -7.04
N GLU A 272 -12.30 -0.38 -8.34
CA GLU A 272 -12.19 0.91 -9.06
C GLU A 272 -13.52 1.67 -9.09
N LEU A 273 -14.62 0.96 -9.22
CA LEU A 273 -15.97 1.55 -9.17
C LEU A 273 -16.46 1.88 -7.74
N GLY A 274 -15.64 1.60 -6.73
CA GLY A 274 -16.00 1.81 -5.32
C GLY A 274 -17.07 0.85 -4.82
N GLY A 275 -17.13 -0.36 -5.39
CA GLY A 275 -18.07 -1.41 -4.98
C GLY A 275 -17.85 -1.84 -3.53
N ASP A 276 -18.93 -2.19 -2.87
CA ASP A 276 -18.90 -2.68 -1.49
C ASP A 276 -18.56 -4.18 -1.43
N VAL A 277 -17.96 -4.59 -0.32
CA VAL A 277 -17.79 -6.00 0.00
C VAL A 277 -19.11 -6.59 0.51
N HIS A 278 -19.39 -7.80 0.09
CA HIS A 278 -20.59 -8.55 0.47
C HIS A 278 -20.24 -9.74 1.38
N HIS A 279 -21.24 -10.27 2.04
CA HIS A 279 -21.09 -11.40 2.97
C HIS A 279 -21.45 -12.70 2.26
N ILE A 280 -20.53 -13.67 2.23
CA ILE A 280 -20.80 -15.03 1.67
C ILE A 280 -21.88 -15.73 2.48
N PHE A 281 -21.76 -15.70 3.82
CA PHE A 281 -22.89 -15.98 4.70
C PHE A 281 -23.65 -14.68 4.91
N PRO A 282 -24.86 -14.50 4.30
CA PRO A 282 -25.53 -13.22 4.32
C PRO A 282 -25.77 -12.68 5.72
N LYS A 283 -25.52 -11.40 5.90
CA LYS A 283 -25.64 -10.71 7.20
C LYS A 283 -26.99 -10.95 7.86
N GLN A 284 -28.09 -10.85 7.08
CA GLN A 284 -29.43 -11.05 7.65
C GLN A 284 -29.66 -12.52 8.03
N TYR A 285 -29.16 -13.47 7.23
CA TYR A 285 -29.22 -14.89 7.55
C TYR A 285 -28.55 -15.20 8.89
N LEU A 286 -27.31 -14.70 9.11
CA LEU A 286 -26.60 -14.93 10.39
C LEU A 286 -27.29 -14.24 11.57
N LYS A 287 -27.85 -13.03 11.38
CA LYS A 287 -28.65 -12.35 12.42
C LYS A 287 -29.87 -13.14 12.81
N ASP A 288 -30.60 -13.73 11.86
CA ASP A 288 -31.80 -14.53 12.10
C ASP A 288 -31.44 -15.80 12.92
N HIS A 289 -30.15 -16.20 12.95
CA HIS A 289 -29.61 -17.31 13.73
C HIS A 289 -28.82 -16.88 14.98
N GLY A 290 -28.97 -15.63 15.43
CA GLY A 290 -28.42 -15.16 16.71
C GLY A 290 -26.97 -14.67 16.68
N PHE A 291 -26.38 -14.51 15.51
CA PHE A 291 -24.99 -13.96 15.41
C PHE A 291 -24.97 -12.45 15.58
N GLU A 292 -24.00 -11.96 16.34
CA GLU A 292 -23.79 -10.55 16.59
C GLU A 292 -22.94 -9.87 15.51
N LYS A 293 -22.89 -8.51 15.53
CA LYS A 293 -22.20 -7.70 14.53
C LYS A 293 -20.73 -8.07 14.35
N THR A 294 -20.02 -8.34 15.43
CA THR A 294 -18.60 -8.73 15.41
C THR A 294 -18.38 -10.14 14.85
N GLN A 295 -19.39 -10.99 14.94
CA GLN A 295 -19.32 -12.37 14.46
C GLN A 295 -19.60 -12.47 12.95
N TYR A 296 -20.61 -11.75 12.43
CA TYR A 296 -20.91 -11.82 10.99
C TYR A 296 -20.04 -10.88 10.13
N ASN A 297 -19.53 -9.78 10.69
CA ASN A 297 -18.56 -8.92 10.00
C ASN A 297 -17.15 -9.48 10.23
N GLN A 298 -16.76 -10.44 9.42
CA GLN A 298 -15.45 -11.07 9.44
C GLN A 298 -14.83 -11.04 8.05
N GLU A 299 -13.54 -10.76 7.93
CA GLU A 299 -12.84 -10.74 6.65
C GLU A 299 -12.96 -12.06 5.90
N GLY A 300 -12.90 -13.17 6.65
CA GLY A 300 -13.19 -14.51 6.11
C GLY A 300 -14.63 -14.68 5.59
N ASN A 301 -15.54 -13.74 5.82
CA ASN A 301 -16.91 -13.75 5.27
C ASN A 301 -17.09 -12.76 4.10
N TYR A 302 -16.09 -11.93 3.80
CA TYR A 302 -16.20 -10.89 2.78
C TYR A 302 -15.79 -11.39 1.38
N ALA A 303 -16.56 -11.03 0.36
CA ALA A 303 -16.24 -11.23 -1.04
C ALA A 303 -16.74 -10.07 -1.89
N PHE A 304 -16.16 -9.87 -3.05
CA PHE A 304 -16.73 -9.00 -4.08
C PHE A 304 -17.74 -9.75 -4.91
N LEU A 305 -18.96 -9.20 -4.99
CA LEU A 305 -20.04 -9.66 -5.86
C LEU A 305 -20.59 -8.48 -6.65
N ASP A 306 -21.05 -8.72 -7.84
CA ASP A 306 -21.83 -7.73 -8.54
C ASP A 306 -23.23 -7.58 -7.90
N ARG A 307 -23.84 -6.44 -8.11
CA ARG A 307 -25.11 -6.10 -7.48
C ARG A 307 -26.24 -7.09 -7.82
N PRO A 308 -26.46 -7.50 -9.09
CA PRO A 308 -27.48 -8.49 -9.44
C PRO A 308 -27.29 -9.84 -8.73
N VAL A 309 -26.03 -10.30 -8.60
CA VAL A 309 -25.74 -11.55 -7.87
C VAL A 309 -26.08 -11.40 -6.40
N ASN A 310 -25.64 -10.32 -5.75
CA ASN A 310 -25.95 -10.06 -4.35
C ASN A 310 -27.49 -9.98 -4.09
N GLU A 311 -28.23 -9.32 -4.97
CA GLU A 311 -29.69 -9.23 -4.89
C GLU A 311 -30.35 -10.61 -5.06
N SER A 312 -29.81 -11.48 -5.93
CA SER A 312 -30.32 -12.85 -6.13
C SER A 312 -30.08 -13.76 -4.93
N ILE A 313 -28.96 -13.58 -4.22
CA ILE A 313 -28.62 -14.29 -2.99
C ILE A 313 -29.58 -13.87 -1.86
N GLY A 314 -29.74 -12.56 -1.64
CA GLY A 314 -30.57 -12.02 -0.58
C GLY A 314 -30.17 -12.53 0.80
N LYS A 315 -31.08 -13.24 1.48
CA LYS A 315 -30.85 -13.85 2.80
C LYS A 315 -30.76 -15.38 2.79
N LYS A 316 -30.57 -15.99 1.63
CA LYS A 316 -30.48 -17.46 1.51
C LYS A 316 -29.23 -17.99 2.19
N ALA A 317 -29.34 -19.18 2.78
CA ALA A 317 -28.18 -19.90 3.31
C ALA A 317 -27.16 -20.22 2.19
N PRO A 318 -25.85 -20.31 2.50
CA PRO A 318 -24.86 -20.70 1.47
C PRO A 318 -25.19 -22.02 0.80
N ASN A 319 -25.59 -23.05 1.57
CA ASN A 319 -26.00 -24.34 1.00
C ASN A 319 -27.24 -24.28 0.09
N GLU A 320 -28.05 -23.22 0.18
CA GLU A 320 -29.16 -22.99 -0.75
C GLU A 320 -28.70 -22.33 -2.04
N TYR A 321 -28.08 -21.15 -1.96
CA TYR A 321 -27.76 -20.40 -3.18
C TYR A 321 -26.61 -21.01 -3.98
N PHE A 322 -25.62 -21.65 -3.33
CA PHE A 322 -24.59 -22.38 -4.06
C PHE A 322 -25.13 -23.65 -4.73
N LYS A 323 -26.13 -24.32 -4.14
CA LYS A 323 -26.83 -25.43 -4.84
C LYS A 323 -27.57 -24.93 -6.06
N ILE A 324 -28.24 -23.75 -5.96
CA ILE A 324 -28.87 -23.10 -7.14
C ILE A 324 -27.84 -22.82 -8.24
N ALA A 325 -26.67 -22.28 -7.88
CA ALA A 325 -25.59 -22.00 -8.82
C ALA A 325 -25.04 -23.30 -9.46
N LYS A 326 -25.00 -24.40 -8.70
CA LYS A 326 -24.60 -25.71 -9.20
C LYS A 326 -25.65 -26.30 -10.19
N GLU A 327 -26.93 -26.28 -9.82
CA GLU A 327 -28.04 -26.74 -10.67
C GLU A 327 -28.13 -25.91 -11.97
N GLN A 328 -27.80 -24.62 -11.90
CA GLN A 328 -27.70 -23.76 -13.07
C GLN A 328 -26.67 -24.27 -14.08
N CYS A 329 -25.59 -24.90 -13.64
CA CYS A 329 -24.58 -25.48 -14.53
C CYS A 329 -25.12 -26.68 -15.32
N ASP A 330 -26.07 -27.44 -14.73
CA ASP A 330 -26.70 -28.56 -15.42
C ASP A 330 -27.81 -28.09 -16.35
N THR A 331 -28.66 -27.19 -15.90
CA THR A 331 -29.85 -26.73 -16.63
C THR A 331 -29.58 -25.62 -17.64
N LYS A 332 -28.43 -24.93 -17.52
CA LYS A 332 -28.05 -23.72 -18.28
C LYS A 332 -29.02 -22.53 -18.09
N VAL A 333 -29.91 -22.61 -17.12
CA VAL A 333 -30.88 -21.54 -16.78
C VAL A 333 -30.30 -20.67 -15.66
N ILE A 334 -29.97 -19.42 -15.97
CA ILE A 334 -29.40 -18.43 -15.04
C ILE A 334 -30.38 -18.10 -13.91
N LYS A 335 -29.98 -18.35 -12.67
CA LYS A 335 -30.77 -18.06 -11.45
C LYS A 335 -29.93 -17.36 -10.36
N CYS A 336 -28.63 -17.68 -10.25
CA CYS A 336 -27.74 -17.13 -9.26
C CYS A 336 -26.34 -16.95 -9.83
N GLY A 337 -25.94 -15.73 -10.10
CA GLY A 337 -24.71 -15.46 -10.82
C GLY A 337 -24.83 -15.72 -12.33
N SER A 338 -23.70 -15.65 -13.04
CA SER A 338 -23.66 -15.80 -14.51
C SER A 338 -22.99 -17.08 -15.00
N ILE A 339 -22.41 -17.89 -14.10
CA ILE A 339 -21.64 -19.09 -14.46
C ILE A 339 -22.57 -20.26 -14.74
N THR A 340 -22.44 -20.85 -15.94
CA THR A 340 -23.26 -21.99 -16.37
C THR A 340 -22.44 -23.26 -16.66
N ASP A 341 -21.13 -23.24 -16.38
CA ASP A 341 -20.24 -24.40 -16.47
C ASP A 341 -19.72 -24.78 -15.08
N PHE A 342 -19.77 -26.06 -14.75
CA PHE A 342 -19.44 -26.52 -13.40
C PHE A 342 -17.94 -26.44 -13.07
N ASP A 343 -17.07 -26.67 -14.04
CA ASP A 343 -15.63 -26.54 -13.84
C ASP A 343 -15.22 -25.06 -13.72
N GLU A 344 -15.89 -24.18 -14.45
CA GLU A 344 -15.75 -22.74 -14.29
C GLU A 344 -16.22 -22.29 -12.92
N LEU A 345 -17.35 -22.79 -12.42
CA LEU A 345 -17.85 -22.49 -11.07
C LEU A 345 -16.84 -22.92 -10.01
N LYS A 346 -16.25 -24.12 -10.10
CA LYS A 346 -15.19 -24.56 -9.18
C LYS A 346 -13.96 -23.63 -9.22
N ARG A 347 -13.52 -23.25 -10.42
CA ARG A 347 -12.41 -22.30 -10.58
C ARG A 347 -12.72 -20.96 -9.95
N ASN A 348 -13.94 -20.43 -10.13
CA ASN A 348 -14.39 -19.20 -9.53
C ASN A 348 -14.41 -19.27 -8.00
N LEU A 349 -14.89 -20.36 -7.42
CA LEU A 349 -14.84 -20.58 -5.95
C LEU A 349 -13.39 -20.61 -5.44
N ALA A 350 -12.50 -21.31 -6.12
CA ALA A 350 -11.08 -21.38 -5.77
C ALA A 350 -10.41 -20.00 -5.87
N MET A 351 -10.69 -19.20 -6.92
CA MET A 351 -10.21 -17.82 -7.05
C MET A 351 -10.63 -16.94 -5.87
N ASN A 352 -11.86 -17.12 -5.39
CA ASN A 352 -12.42 -16.37 -4.28
C ASN A 352 -12.13 -17.00 -2.90
N CYS A 353 -11.25 -18.00 -2.85
CA CYS A 353 -10.89 -18.72 -1.62
C CYS A 353 -12.11 -19.30 -0.87
N VAL A 354 -13.13 -19.73 -1.59
CA VAL A 354 -14.31 -20.37 -1.02
C VAL A 354 -14.06 -21.87 -0.89
N PRO A 355 -14.23 -22.48 0.30
CA PRO A 355 -14.04 -23.91 0.49
C PRO A 355 -14.96 -24.76 -0.41
N GLU A 356 -14.45 -25.88 -0.93
CA GLU A 356 -15.20 -26.73 -1.86
C GLU A 356 -16.49 -27.31 -1.24
N ASP A 357 -16.53 -27.51 0.07
CA ASP A 357 -17.69 -28.07 0.78
C ASP A 357 -18.73 -27.00 1.19
N VAL A 358 -18.63 -25.78 0.66
CA VAL A 358 -19.60 -24.70 0.94
C VAL A 358 -21.05 -25.06 0.56
N TRP A 359 -21.22 -26.00 -0.40
CA TRP A 359 -22.54 -26.51 -0.80
C TRP A 359 -23.35 -27.16 0.33
N ASP A 360 -22.67 -27.60 1.39
CA ASP A 360 -23.26 -28.31 2.53
C ASP A 360 -23.15 -27.50 3.82
N MET A 361 -22.75 -26.19 3.73
CA MET A 361 -22.57 -25.33 4.88
C MET A 361 -23.78 -24.43 5.12
N ASP A 362 -24.27 -24.48 6.34
CA ASP A 362 -25.23 -23.56 6.93
C ASP A 362 -24.61 -22.81 8.11
N TYR A 363 -25.43 -22.07 8.89
CA TYR A 363 -24.95 -21.28 10.02
C TYR A 363 -24.23 -22.13 11.10
N SER A 364 -24.56 -23.39 11.25
CA SER A 364 -23.93 -24.29 12.26
C SER A 364 -22.46 -24.57 11.93
N ARG A 365 -22.07 -24.46 10.65
CA ARG A 365 -20.71 -24.64 10.17
C ARG A 365 -19.99 -23.30 9.84
N TYR A 366 -20.56 -22.17 10.25
CA TYR A 366 -20.00 -20.85 9.91
C TYR A 366 -18.58 -20.65 10.46
N SER A 367 -18.28 -21.07 11.68
CA SER A 367 -16.91 -20.98 12.24
C SER A 367 -15.91 -21.82 11.45
N GLU A 368 -16.29 -23.04 11.07
CA GLU A 368 -15.47 -23.91 10.22
C GLU A 368 -15.22 -23.29 8.84
N PHE A 369 -16.24 -22.67 8.25
CA PHE A 369 -16.10 -21.93 6.99
C PHE A 369 -15.06 -20.82 7.11
N LEU A 370 -15.13 -19.99 8.16
CA LEU A 370 -14.19 -18.88 8.39
C LEU A 370 -12.74 -19.38 8.54
N GLU A 371 -12.53 -20.47 9.28
CA GLU A 371 -11.21 -21.06 9.46
C GLU A 371 -10.63 -21.57 8.14
N LYS A 372 -11.39 -22.38 7.41
CA LYS A 372 -10.98 -22.91 6.09
C LYS A 372 -10.68 -21.78 5.12
N ARG A 373 -11.55 -20.78 5.06
CA ARG A 373 -11.37 -19.68 4.12
C ARG A 373 -10.15 -18.82 4.44
N ARG A 374 -9.89 -18.51 5.72
CA ARG A 374 -8.67 -17.78 6.11
C ARG A 374 -7.40 -18.54 5.73
N MET A 375 -7.38 -19.85 5.82
CA MET A 375 -6.25 -20.65 5.35
C MET A 375 -6.04 -20.54 3.82
N LEU A 376 -7.12 -20.62 3.04
CA LEU A 376 -7.08 -20.46 1.59
C LEU A 376 -6.64 -19.03 1.19
N MET A 377 -7.10 -18.01 1.91
CA MET A 377 -6.67 -16.62 1.70
C MET A 377 -5.19 -16.44 2.01
N ALA A 378 -4.69 -17.04 3.10
CA ALA A 378 -3.28 -17.02 3.47
C ALA A 378 -2.39 -17.71 2.43
N GLU A 379 -2.83 -18.85 1.90
CA GLU A 379 -2.15 -19.55 0.80
C GLU A 379 -2.10 -18.68 -0.47
N LYS A 380 -3.19 -17.99 -0.79
CA LYS A 380 -3.22 -17.05 -1.91
C LYS A 380 -2.25 -15.88 -1.71
N ILE A 381 -2.20 -15.31 -0.52
CA ILE A 381 -1.24 -14.23 -0.18
C ILE A 381 0.20 -14.75 -0.31
N LYS A 382 0.50 -15.97 0.17
CA LYS A 382 1.81 -16.61 0.02
C LYS A 382 2.18 -16.77 -1.46
N LYS A 383 1.29 -17.33 -2.25
CA LYS A 383 1.50 -17.50 -3.71
C LYS A 383 1.73 -16.16 -4.39
N TYR A 384 0.93 -15.15 -4.05
CA TYR A 384 1.07 -13.81 -4.58
C TYR A 384 2.44 -13.22 -4.27
N TYR A 385 2.89 -13.24 -3.01
CA TYR A 385 4.18 -12.70 -2.61
C TYR A 385 5.34 -13.30 -3.38
N TYR A 386 5.33 -14.61 -3.57
CA TYR A 386 6.38 -15.29 -4.35
C TYR A 386 6.25 -15.15 -5.87
N SER A 387 5.13 -14.61 -6.36
CA SER A 387 4.92 -14.30 -7.78
C SER A 387 5.40 -12.89 -8.17
N LEU A 388 5.60 -11.98 -7.17
CA LEU A 388 6.21 -10.68 -7.36
C LEU A 388 7.70 -10.83 -7.68
#